data_0561acb2b9a3fcf04f7a71ecbb621572
#
_entry.id   0561acb2b9a3fcf04f7a71ecbb621572
#
_cell.length_a   1.000
_cell.length_b   1.000
_cell.length_c   1.000
_cell.angle_alpha   90.00
_cell.angle_beta   90.00
_cell.angle_gamma   90.00
#
_symmetry.space_group_name_H-M   'P 1'
#
loop_
_entity.id
_entity.type
_entity.pdbx_description
1 polymer ?
#
loop_
_entity_poly.entity_id
_entity_poly.type
_entity_poly.pdbx_seq_one_letter_code
_entity_poly.pdbx_strand_id
1 'polypeptide(L)'
;MKIKPLLPCLFLMIFLISCVDRLVIPSDINTGGTGQFGAGDTTFLQVNPLWDNDFGLDQPEEISISQDGRIFVADKGNNSILVFDQNGNNPEGFEKLKNLSDRNGNEISPIDVDIDKKMNVFFIDGSQRI
;
A
#
# COMPACT_ATOMS: atom_id res chain seq x y z
N MET A 1 -16.98 24.21 63.24
CA MET A 1 -17.06 22.90 62.63
C MET A 1 -16.28 22.96 61.33
N LYS A 2 -15.08 22.39 61.28
CA LYS A 2 -14.18 22.49 60.10
C LYS A 2 -14.53 21.38 59.13
N ILE A 3 -15.12 21.72 57.98
CA ILE A 3 -15.41 20.77 56.92
C ILE A 3 -14.07 20.45 56.23
N LYS A 4 -13.60 19.20 56.38
CA LYS A 4 -12.38 18.70 55.75
C LYS A 4 -12.58 18.59 54.25
N PRO A 5 -11.57 18.93 53.42
CA PRO A 5 -11.68 18.86 51.94
C PRO A 5 -11.55 17.42 51.43
N LEU A 6 -12.60 16.61 51.67
CA LEU A 6 -12.67 15.23 51.13
C LEU A 6 -13.35 15.21 49.74
N LEU A 7 -14.03 16.32 49.40
CA LEU A 7 -14.82 16.43 48.19
C LEU A 7 -13.99 16.49 46.89
N PRO A 8 -12.81 17.19 46.83
CA PRO A 8 -12.05 17.23 45.57
C PRO A 8 -11.36 15.92 45.20
N CYS A 9 -11.00 15.06 46.18
CA CYS A 9 -10.42 13.76 45.90
C CYS A 9 -11.43 12.77 45.27
N LEU A 10 -12.71 12.88 45.66
CA LEU A 10 -13.76 12.04 45.10
C LEU A 10 -14.05 12.41 43.60
N PHE A 11 -13.95 13.72 43.29
CA PHE A 11 -14.17 14.19 41.93
C PHE A 11 -13.01 13.81 40.97
N LEU A 12 -11.78 13.73 41.50
CA LEU A 12 -10.61 13.32 40.71
C LEU A 12 -10.62 11.82 40.37
N MET A 13 -11.22 10.97 41.20
CA MET A 13 -11.32 9.53 40.94
C MET A 13 -12.33 9.16 39.84
N ILE A 14 -13.31 10.03 39.55
CA ILE A 14 -14.33 9.78 38.55
C ILE A 14 -13.77 9.96 37.13
N PHE A 15 -12.72 10.77 36.96
CA PHE A 15 -12.08 11.00 35.67
C PHE A 15 -11.13 9.89 35.22
N LEU A 16 -10.81 8.92 36.09
CA LEU A 16 -9.91 7.80 35.74
C LEU A 16 -10.62 6.56 35.21
N ILE A 17 -11.96 6.56 35.12
CA ILE A 17 -12.74 5.50 34.51
C ILE A 17 -13.14 5.92 33.09
N SER A 18 -12.17 6.42 32.34
CA SER A 18 -12.30 6.46 30.87
C SER A 18 -12.06 5.03 30.36
N CYS A 19 -13.12 4.28 30.29
CA CYS A 19 -13.13 3.02 29.57
C CYS A 19 -12.84 3.36 28.10
N VAL A 20 -11.62 3.12 27.66
CA VAL A 20 -11.33 3.04 26.21
C VAL A 20 -12.12 1.84 25.72
N ASP A 21 -13.20 2.07 24.98
CA ASP A 21 -13.91 1.02 24.28
C ASP A 21 -12.89 0.27 23.41
N ARG A 22 -12.65 -0.98 23.73
CA ARG A 22 -11.82 -1.83 22.90
C ARG A 22 -12.51 -1.94 21.55
N LEU A 23 -11.81 -1.55 20.52
CA LEU A 23 -12.23 -1.79 19.14
C LEU A 23 -12.51 -3.30 19.02
N VAL A 24 -13.78 -3.67 18.87
CA VAL A 24 -14.15 -5.07 18.66
C VAL A 24 -13.75 -5.42 17.24
N ILE A 25 -12.68 -6.18 17.09
CA ILE A 25 -12.30 -6.74 15.78
C ILE A 25 -13.39 -7.75 15.41
N PRO A 26 -14.04 -7.62 14.24
CA PRO A 26 -15.01 -8.59 13.78
C PRO A 26 -14.38 -10.00 13.75
N SER A 27 -15.02 -10.96 14.37
CA SER A 27 -14.55 -12.36 14.44
C SER A 27 -14.81 -13.17 13.17
N ASP A 28 -15.47 -12.56 12.20
CA ASP A 28 -15.89 -13.18 10.92
C ASP A 28 -15.03 -12.74 9.73
N ILE A 29 -13.80 -12.28 9.99
CA ILE A 29 -12.80 -12.12 8.92
C ILE A 29 -12.53 -13.53 8.39
N ASN A 30 -13.13 -13.84 7.24
CA ASN A 30 -12.93 -15.11 6.56
C ASN A 30 -11.49 -15.13 5.99
N THR A 31 -10.54 -15.46 6.86
CA THR A 31 -9.17 -15.69 6.46
C THR A 31 -9.12 -17.03 5.73
N GLY A 32 -9.26 -17.02 4.42
CA GLY A 32 -9.13 -18.21 3.57
C GLY A 32 -7.76 -18.91 3.64
N GLY A 33 -6.96 -18.55 4.64
CA GLY A 33 -5.67 -19.14 4.94
C GLY A 33 -5.67 -19.82 6.32
N THR A 34 -5.09 -20.99 6.42
CA THR A 34 -4.92 -21.80 7.64
C THR A 34 -3.88 -21.20 8.62
N GLY A 35 -3.58 -19.91 8.53
CA GLY A 35 -2.64 -19.21 9.40
C GLY A 35 -3.28 -18.82 10.72
N GLN A 36 -2.83 -19.41 11.82
CA GLN A 36 -3.18 -18.98 13.17
C GLN A 36 -2.33 -17.75 13.50
N PHE A 37 -2.94 -16.55 13.50
CA PHE A 37 -2.26 -15.31 13.84
C PHE A 37 -2.19 -15.15 15.36
N GLY A 38 -1.00 -14.85 15.89
CA GLY A 38 -0.77 -14.53 17.30
C GLY A 38 -1.26 -13.12 17.63
N ALA A 39 -1.55 -12.85 18.92
CA ALA A 39 -1.87 -11.50 19.38
C ALA A 39 -0.67 -10.58 19.16
N GLY A 40 -0.83 -9.57 18.31
CA GLY A 40 0.23 -8.61 17.94
C GLY A 40 0.80 -8.79 16.53
N ASP A 41 0.37 -9.81 15.79
CA ASP A 41 0.79 -9.97 14.41
C ASP A 41 0.09 -8.94 13.49
N THR A 42 0.84 -8.40 12.55
CA THR A 42 0.27 -7.57 11.48
C THR A 42 -0.49 -8.48 10.52
N THR A 43 -1.79 -8.27 10.41
CA THR A 43 -2.63 -9.03 9.48
C THR A 43 -2.74 -8.26 8.17
N PHE A 44 -2.26 -8.85 7.10
CA PHE A 44 -2.50 -8.36 5.75
C PHE A 44 -3.78 -8.97 5.21
N LEU A 45 -4.72 -8.13 4.82
CA LEU A 45 -5.93 -8.59 4.13
C LEU A 45 -5.67 -8.58 2.63
N GLN A 46 -5.92 -9.72 2.00
CA GLN A 46 -5.89 -9.78 0.54
C GLN A 46 -7.05 -8.95 -0.01
N VAL A 47 -6.73 -7.98 -0.83
CA VAL A 47 -7.73 -7.15 -1.52
C VAL A 47 -8.07 -7.81 -2.85
N ASN A 48 -9.35 -7.89 -3.19
CA ASN A 48 -9.82 -8.37 -4.49
C ASN A 48 -10.11 -7.17 -5.41
N PRO A 49 -9.85 -7.30 -6.73
CA PRO A 49 -9.31 -8.47 -7.40
C PRO A 49 -7.83 -8.73 -7.06
N LEU A 50 -7.42 -10.00 -7.11
CA LEU A 50 -6.01 -10.36 -7.01
C LEU A 50 -5.31 -9.94 -8.32
N TRP A 51 -4.26 -9.16 -8.20
CA TRP A 51 -3.47 -8.75 -9.35
C TRP A 51 -2.39 -9.80 -9.64
N ASP A 52 -2.57 -10.52 -10.71
CA ASP A 52 -1.72 -11.61 -11.16
C ASP A 52 -1.49 -11.56 -12.68
N ASN A 53 -1.15 -12.67 -13.29
CA ASN A 53 -0.91 -12.75 -14.72
C ASN A 53 -2.13 -12.36 -15.56
N ASP A 54 -3.36 -12.47 -15.04
CA ASP A 54 -4.58 -12.08 -15.76
C ASP A 54 -4.66 -10.55 -15.95
N PHE A 55 -3.95 -9.80 -15.09
CA PHE A 55 -3.73 -8.36 -15.24
C PHE A 55 -2.54 -8.02 -16.16
N GLY A 56 -1.92 -9.03 -16.77
CA GLY A 56 -0.79 -8.86 -17.66
C GLY A 56 0.53 -8.59 -16.95
N LEU A 57 0.63 -8.87 -15.65
CA LEU A 57 1.85 -8.77 -14.86
C LEU A 57 2.78 -9.96 -15.15
N ASP A 58 4.07 -9.68 -15.31
CA ASP A 58 5.13 -10.68 -15.43
C ASP A 58 6.37 -10.24 -14.64
N GLN A 59 6.63 -10.89 -13.53
CA GLN A 59 7.71 -10.54 -12.59
C GLN A 59 7.66 -9.07 -12.12
N PRO A 60 6.54 -8.61 -11.52
CA PRO A 60 6.46 -7.29 -10.92
C PRO A 60 7.44 -7.18 -9.75
N GLU A 61 8.22 -6.09 -9.69
CA GLU A 61 9.25 -5.89 -8.66
C GLU A 61 8.86 -4.78 -7.68
N GLU A 62 8.32 -3.65 -8.15
CA GLU A 62 8.02 -2.50 -7.31
C GLU A 62 6.71 -1.82 -7.73
N ILE A 63 6.09 -1.11 -6.78
CA ILE A 63 4.83 -0.41 -6.94
C ILE A 63 4.91 1.00 -6.36
N SER A 64 4.47 2.02 -7.11
CA SER A 64 4.35 3.38 -6.63
C SER A 64 2.95 3.93 -6.88
N ILE A 65 2.44 4.75 -5.95
CA ILE A 65 1.10 5.34 -6.05
C ILE A 65 1.23 6.84 -6.21
N SER A 66 0.69 7.35 -7.32
CA SER A 66 0.66 8.77 -7.60
C SER A 66 -0.36 9.52 -6.72
N GLN A 67 -0.26 10.84 -6.68
CA GLN A 67 -1.14 11.69 -5.86
C GLN A 67 -2.62 11.60 -6.28
N ASP A 68 -2.90 11.29 -7.53
CA ASP A 68 -4.27 11.11 -8.05
C ASP A 68 -4.79 9.68 -7.92
N GLY A 69 -4.04 8.80 -7.24
CA GLY A 69 -4.44 7.43 -6.93
C GLY A 69 -4.18 6.42 -8.03
N ARG A 70 -3.46 6.78 -9.10
CA ARG A 70 -2.98 5.80 -10.07
C ARG A 70 -1.83 4.99 -9.51
N ILE A 71 -1.79 3.73 -9.87
CA ILE A 71 -0.85 2.73 -9.37
C ILE A 71 0.09 2.36 -10.51
N PHE A 72 1.38 2.57 -10.30
CA PHE A 72 2.44 2.28 -11.25
C PHE A 72 3.19 1.06 -10.78
N VAL A 73 3.39 0.08 -11.66
CA VAL A 73 4.06 -1.18 -11.36
C VAL A 73 5.26 -1.35 -12.27
N ALA A 74 6.45 -1.48 -11.69
CA ALA A 74 7.65 -1.87 -12.43
C ALA A 74 7.54 -3.36 -12.77
N ASP A 75 7.24 -3.67 -14.02
CA ASP A 75 6.99 -5.02 -14.51
C ASP A 75 8.18 -5.49 -15.35
N LYS A 76 9.11 -6.10 -14.65
CA LYS A 76 10.42 -6.47 -15.17
C LYS A 76 10.34 -7.46 -16.33
N GLY A 77 9.51 -8.50 -16.20
CA GLY A 77 9.37 -9.53 -17.22
C GLY A 77 8.80 -9.00 -18.52
N ASN A 78 7.98 -7.95 -18.45
CA ASN A 78 7.40 -7.28 -19.62
C ASN A 78 8.23 -6.08 -20.12
N ASN A 79 9.38 -5.76 -19.51
CA ASN A 79 10.17 -4.56 -19.84
C ASN A 79 9.31 -3.28 -19.89
N SER A 80 8.41 -3.12 -18.92
CA SER A 80 7.40 -2.06 -18.94
C SER A 80 7.04 -1.56 -17.56
N ILE A 81 6.44 -0.37 -17.49
CA ILE A 81 5.74 0.12 -16.33
C ILE A 81 4.25 0.07 -16.65
N LEU A 82 3.52 -0.76 -15.92
CA LEU A 82 2.07 -0.88 -16.03
C LEU A 82 1.40 0.19 -15.19
N VAL A 83 0.22 0.66 -15.62
CA VAL A 83 -0.54 1.66 -14.87
C VAL A 83 -1.97 1.18 -14.68
N PHE A 84 -2.43 1.26 -13.43
CA PHE A 84 -3.77 0.84 -13.02
C PHE A 84 -4.47 1.94 -12.23
N ASP A 85 -5.79 1.91 -12.25
CA ASP A 85 -6.61 2.59 -11.25
C ASP A 85 -6.75 1.73 -9.98
N GLN A 86 -7.45 2.25 -8.96
CA GLN A 86 -7.68 1.52 -7.70
C GLN A 86 -8.54 0.25 -7.86
N ASN A 87 -9.21 0.07 -8.99
CA ASN A 87 -10.02 -1.12 -9.30
C ASN A 87 -9.25 -2.14 -10.14
N GLY A 88 -8.00 -1.86 -10.50
CA GLY A 88 -7.19 -2.71 -11.36
C GLY A 88 -7.44 -2.51 -12.86
N ASN A 89 -8.17 -1.46 -13.27
CA ASN A 89 -8.35 -1.16 -14.67
C ASN A 89 -7.23 -0.28 -15.19
N ASN A 90 -6.90 -0.40 -16.47
CA ASN A 90 -5.98 0.52 -17.11
C ASN A 90 -6.67 1.86 -17.37
N PRO A 91 -6.14 3.01 -16.89
CA PRO A 91 -6.71 4.31 -17.17
C PRO A 91 -6.67 4.62 -18.66
N GLU A 92 -7.73 5.21 -19.18
CA GLU A 92 -7.82 5.59 -20.60
C GLU A 92 -6.67 6.52 -21.00
N GLY A 93 -5.98 6.16 -22.08
CA GLY A 93 -4.84 6.91 -22.60
C GLY A 93 -3.53 6.75 -21.82
N PHE A 94 -3.50 5.92 -20.78
CA PHE A 94 -2.32 5.68 -19.96
C PHE A 94 -2.24 4.22 -19.50
N GLU A 95 -2.17 3.31 -20.44
CA GLU A 95 -2.20 1.88 -20.12
C GLU A 95 -0.85 1.37 -19.61
N LYS A 96 0.21 1.68 -20.34
CA LYS A 96 1.57 1.28 -19.96
C LYS A 96 2.65 2.05 -20.70
N LEU A 97 3.80 2.20 -20.06
CA LEU A 97 5.03 2.63 -20.68
C LEU A 97 5.76 1.38 -21.18
N LYS A 98 5.76 1.18 -22.50
CA LYS A 98 6.38 0.05 -23.18
C LYS A 98 7.69 0.45 -23.83
N ASN A 99 8.47 -0.57 -24.24
CA ASN A 99 9.67 -0.41 -25.05
C ASN A 99 10.66 0.56 -24.38
N LEU A 100 10.80 0.41 -23.07
CA LEU A 100 11.79 1.17 -22.32
C LEU A 100 13.19 0.85 -22.87
N SER A 101 13.92 1.86 -23.29
CA SER A 101 15.26 1.71 -23.83
C SER A 101 16.18 2.83 -23.37
N ASP A 102 17.46 2.53 -23.28
CA ASP A 102 18.49 3.50 -23.03
C ASP A 102 18.79 4.34 -24.30
N ARG A 103 19.70 5.30 -24.17
CA ARG A 103 20.11 6.17 -25.30
C ARG A 103 20.75 5.39 -26.48
N ASN A 104 21.20 4.16 -26.24
CA ASN A 104 21.83 3.29 -27.24
C ASN A 104 20.83 2.33 -27.86
N GLY A 105 19.57 2.34 -27.42
CA GLY A 105 18.52 1.44 -27.89
C GLY A 105 18.52 0.06 -27.20
N ASN A 106 19.28 -0.14 -26.12
CA ASN A 106 19.21 -1.37 -25.35
C ASN A 106 17.94 -1.38 -24.50
N GLU A 107 17.27 -2.51 -24.44
CA GLU A 107 16.08 -2.69 -23.60
C GLU A 107 16.41 -2.46 -22.11
N ILE A 108 15.45 -1.90 -21.40
CA ILE A 108 15.51 -1.64 -19.97
C ILE A 108 14.40 -2.42 -19.29
N SER A 109 14.77 -3.25 -18.30
CA SER A 109 13.84 -3.97 -17.44
C SER A 109 13.71 -3.22 -16.12
N PRO A 110 12.59 -2.50 -15.85
CA PRO A 110 12.46 -1.70 -14.64
C PRO A 110 12.36 -2.61 -13.42
N ILE A 111 13.07 -2.25 -12.35
CA ILE A 111 13.02 -2.94 -11.06
C ILE A 111 12.47 -2.07 -9.93
N ASP A 112 12.40 -0.77 -10.17
CA ASP A 112 11.86 0.20 -9.22
C ASP A 112 11.23 1.36 -9.99
N VAL A 113 10.17 1.95 -9.44
CA VAL A 113 9.45 3.07 -10.03
C VAL A 113 8.99 4.06 -8.97
N ASP A 114 9.15 5.35 -9.23
CA ASP A 114 8.63 6.42 -8.38
C ASP A 114 7.98 7.54 -9.22
N ILE A 115 7.02 8.24 -8.61
CA ILE A 115 6.20 9.24 -9.28
C ILE A 115 6.22 10.54 -8.46
N ASP A 116 6.65 11.62 -9.08
CA ASP A 116 6.59 12.92 -8.45
C ASP A 116 5.19 13.57 -8.52
N LYS A 117 5.03 14.70 -7.82
CA LYS A 117 3.76 15.45 -7.80
C LYS A 117 3.36 16.05 -9.15
N LYS A 118 4.27 16.08 -10.14
CA LYS A 118 4.02 16.56 -11.50
C LYS A 118 3.75 15.44 -12.48
N MET A 119 3.62 14.19 -11.98
CA MET A 119 3.45 12.99 -12.77
C MET A 119 4.67 12.64 -13.64
N ASN A 120 5.86 13.10 -13.25
CA ASN A 120 7.08 12.57 -13.84
C ASN A 120 7.33 11.17 -13.28
N VAL A 121 7.56 10.23 -14.17
CA VAL A 121 7.87 8.83 -13.84
C VAL A 121 9.39 8.66 -13.81
N PHE A 122 9.90 8.20 -12.68
CA PHE A 122 11.30 7.84 -12.49
C PHE A 122 11.39 6.34 -12.32
N PHE A 123 12.37 5.70 -12.91
CA PHE A 123 12.60 4.27 -12.74
C PHE A 123 14.08 3.92 -12.86
N ILE A 124 14.45 2.77 -12.29
CA ILE A 124 15.79 2.20 -12.40
C ILE A 124 15.69 0.75 -12.85
N ASP A 125 16.76 0.25 -13.47
CA ASP A 125 16.89 -1.12 -13.98
C ASP A 125 18.00 -1.93 -13.28
N GLY A 126 18.50 -1.40 -12.16
CA GLY A 126 19.61 -2.03 -11.42
C GLY A 126 20.95 -1.98 -12.12
N SER A 127 21.03 -1.39 -13.31
CA SER A 127 22.32 -1.15 -13.99
C SER A 127 23.01 0.10 -13.45
N GLN A 128 24.33 0.16 -13.60
CA GLN A 128 25.12 1.36 -13.30
C GLN A 128 25.22 2.31 -14.50
N ARG A 129 24.20 2.35 -15.34
CA ARG A 129 24.16 3.26 -16.50
C ARG A 129 23.87 4.69 -16.04
N ILE A 130 24.67 5.63 -16.47
CA ILE A 130 24.48 7.06 -16.24
C ILE A 130 24.13 7.73 -17.58
#